data_25d3f1fbcc6173a272fe2a15fc706abc
#
_entry.id   25d3f1fbcc6173a272fe2a15fc706abc
#
_cell.length_a   1.000
_cell.length_b   1.000
_cell.length_c   1.000
_cell.angle_alpha   90.00
_cell.angle_beta   90.00
_cell.angle_gamma   90.00
#
_symmetry.space_group_name_H-M   'P 1'
#
loop_
_entity.id
_entity.type
_entity.pdbx_description
1 polymer ?
#
loop_
_entity_poly.entity_id
_entity_poly.type
_entity_poly.pdbx_seq_one_letter_code
_entity_poly.pdbx_strand_id
1 'polypeptide(L)'
;METKESTEIIQQHYVDTQKKIMPWNLIPSDDLILQSELSRKKDLGTSDLVLCAVLVDKIPNLGGLSRTAEIFGVKRLLIGSNRYLADPSFKSLSVTSEKWLDIEQVIPIKLASYLNEMRQEGYTIVGVEQTANSKMIGEFKFAHKSVLVLGNEKTGIELNCCS
;
A
#
# COMPACT_ATOMS: atom_id res chain seq x y z
N MET A 1 14.47 -7.27 43.68
CA MET A 1 13.90 -8.23 42.74
C MET A 1 13.09 -7.58 41.60
N GLU A 2 12.99 -6.26 41.57
CA GLU A 2 12.19 -5.48 40.58
C GLU A 2 12.92 -5.13 39.28
N THR A 3 14.24 -5.36 39.20
CA THR A 3 15.04 -4.83 38.08
C THR A 3 15.14 -5.73 36.83
N LYS A 4 14.90 -7.05 36.97
CA LYS A 4 15.03 -7.97 35.82
C LYS A 4 13.79 -7.98 34.94
N GLU A 5 12.61 -8.02 35.55
CA GLU A 5 11.33 -8.07 34.81
C GLU A 5 11.06 -6.77 34.07
N SER A 6 11.36 -5.61 34.69
CA SER A 6 11.27 -4.31 34.04
C SER A 6 12.22 -4.16 32.87
N THR A 7 13.41 -4.76 32.93
CA THR A 7 14.41 -4.71 31.87
C THR A 7 13.99 -5.60 30.69
N GLU A 8 13.42 -6.78 30.95
CA GLU A 8 12.89 -7.67 29.91
C GLU A 8 11.69 -7.06 29.17
N ILE A 9 10.77 -6.45 29.88
CA ILE A 9 9.60 -5.77 29.29
C ILE A 9 10.04 -4.58 28.42
N ILE A 10 10.99 -3.78 28.90
CA ILE A 10 11.53 -2.65 28.15
C ILE A 10 12.28 -3.16 26.89
N GLN A 11 13.01 -4.25 27.01
CA GLN A 11 13.76 -4.84 25.90
C GLN A 11 12.81 -5.43 24.84
N GLN A 12 11.73 -6.08 25.26
CA GLN A 12 10.71 -6.61 24.34
C GLN A 12 9.95 -5.50 23.61
N HIS A 13 9.56 -4.44 24.33
CA HIS A 13 8.90 -3.27 23.71
C HIS A 13 9.81 -2.51 22.75
N TYR A 14 11.12 -2.46 23.02
CA TYR A 14 12.12 -1.84 22.19
C TYR A 14 12.34 -2.61 20.88
N VAL A 15 12.33 -3.94 20.94
CA VAL A 15 12.43 -4.83 19.77
C VAL A 15 11.25 -4.65 18.82
N ASP A 16 10.03 -4.48 19.35
CA ASP A 16 8.83 -4.35 18.56
C ASP A 16 8.68 -2.97 17.89
N THR A 17 9.27 -1.92 18.49
CA THR A 17 9.10 -0.54 18.03
C THR A 17 10.28 0.02 17.22
N GLN A 18 11.49 -0.52 17.35
CA GLN A 18 12.69 0.07 16.74
C GLN A 18 13.66 -0.98 16.15
N LYS A 19 13.20 -1.78 15.21
CA LYS A 19 14.02 -2.79 14.50
C LYS A 19 15.34 -2.26 13.91
N LYS A 20 15.45 -0.95 13.66
CA LYS A 20 16.66 -0.31 13.09
C LYS A 20 17.82 -0.13 14.09
N ILE A 21 17.59 -0.30 15.39
CA ILE A 21 18.61 -0.05 16.44
C ILE A 21 19.05 -1.37 17.10
N MET A 22 18.56 -2.51 16.65
CA MET A 22 19.04 -3.80 17.15
C MET A 22 20.49 -4.04 16.73
N PRO A 23 21.35 -4.53 17.64
CA PRO A 23 22.65 -5.01 17.26
C PRO A 23 22.50 -6.05 16.14
N TRP A 24 23.30 -5.92 15.08
CA TRP A 24 23.18 -6.75 13.88
C TRP A 24 23.25 -8.28 14.16
N ASN A 25 23.90 -8.70 15.26
CA ASN A 25 23.98 -10.09 15.72
C ASN A 25 22.68 -10.62 16.36
N LEU A 26 21.70 -9.73 16.63
CA LEU A 26 20.36 -10.08 17.12
C LEU A 26 19.29 -9.94 16.03
N ILE A 27 19.67 -9.56 14.81
CA ILE A 27 18.72 -9.50 13.68
C ILE A 27 18.37 -10.95 13.34
N PRO A 28 17.07 -11.31 13.38
CA PRO A 28 16.63 -12.63 12.95
C PRO A 28 17.08 -12.92 11.51
N SER A 29 17.36 -14.18 11.20
CA SER A 29 17.66 -14.58 9.82
C SER A 29 16.54 -14.14 8.87
N ASP A 30 16.87 -13.89 7.61
CA ASP A 30 15.90 -13.46 6.59
C ASP A 30 14.68 -14.40 6.54
N ASP A 31 14.87 -15.70 6.78
CA ASP A 31 13.79 -16.70 6.84
C ASP A 31 12.84 -16.46 8.02
N LEU A 32 13.34 -16.09 9.19
CA LEU A 32 12.52 -15.79 10.36
C LEU A 32 11.74 -14.48 10.20
N ILE A 33 12.38 -13.48 9.58
CA ILE A 33 11.72 -12.22 9.23
C ILE A 33 10.59 -12.51 8.24
N LEU A 34 10.89 -13.29 7.20
CA LEU A 34 9.92 -13.71 6.19
C LEU A 34 8.75 -14.47 6.80
N GLN A 35 9.00 -15.45 7.67
CA GLN A 35 7.95 -16.20 8.35
C GLN A 35 7.10 -15.32 9.26
N SER A 36 7.71 -14.39 10.00
CA SER A 36 6.99 -13.46 10.87
C SER A 36 6.10 -12.51 10.07
N GLU A 37 6.56 -12.04 8.90
CA GLU A 37 5.77 -11.17 8.02
C GLU A 37 4.63 -11.91 7.31
N LEU A 38 4.87 -13.16 6.90
CA LEU A 38 3.83 -14.02 6.34
C LEU A 38 2.75 -14.37 7.39
N SER A 39 3.14 -14.60 8.63
CA SER A 39 2.21 -14.84 9.74
C SER A 39 1.40 -13.58 10.04
N ARG A 40 2.05 -12.41 10.11
CA ARG A 40 1.38 -11.12 10.33
C ARG A 40 0.38 -10.77 9.22
N LYS A 41 0.69 -11.10 7.96
CA LYS A 41 -0.26 -10.93 6.84
C LYS A 41 -1.47 -11.86 6.96
N LYS A 42 -1.30 -13.06 7.52
CA LYS A 42 -2.42 -13.98 7.82
C LYS A 42 -3.33 -13.47 8.92
N ASP A 43 -2.75 -12.90 9.97
CA ASP A 43 -3.49 -12.45 11.16
C ASP A 43 -4.22 -11.11 10.96
N LEU A 44 -3.69 -10.23 10.08
CA LEU A 44 -4.32 -8.93 9.78
C LEU A 44 -5.56 -9.03 8.87
N GLY A 45 -5.91 -10.22 8.39
CA GLY A 45 -6.97 -10.38 7.39
C GLY A 45 -6.65 -9.59 6.12
N THR A 46 -6.83 -10.19 4.96
CA THR A 46 -6.62 -9.44 3.71
C THR A 46 -7.65 -8.33 3.60
N SER A 47 -7.20 -7.09 3.67
CA SER A 47 -8.04 -5.94 3.34
C SER A 47 -8.56 -6.11 1.91
N ASP A 48 -9.84 -5.86 1.67
CA ASP A 48 -10.39 -5.82 0.31
C ASP A 48 -10.20 -4.42 -0.34
N LEU A 49 -9.19 -3.69 0.12
CA LEU A 49 -8.81 -2.39 -0.42
C LEU A 49 -7.84 -2.56 -1.58
N VAL A 50 -8.18 -1.99 -2.73
CA VAL A 50 -7.30 -1.87 -3.91
C VAL A 50 -6.90 -0.42 -4.09
N LEU A 51 -5.61 -0.15 -4.27
CA LEU A 51 -5.09 1.17 -4.54
C LEU A 51 -4.76 1.29 -6.04
N CYS A 52 -5.45 2.18 -6.74
CA CYS A 52 -5.22 2.43 -8.16
C CYS A 52 -4.40 3.71 -8.36
N ALA A 53 -3.12 3.54 -8.67
CA ALA A 53 -2.15 4.59 -8.98
C ALA A 53 -1.78 4.62 -10.48
N VAL A 54 -2.66 4.15 -11.35
CA VAL A 54 -2.43 4.03 -12.80
C VAL A 54 -2.18 5.40 -13.45
N LEU A 55 -2.81 6.45 -12.93
CA LEU A 55 -2.70 7.82 -13.43
C LEU A 55 -1.54 8.60 -12.81
N VAL A 56 -0.87 8.04 -11.80
CA VAL A 56 0.31 8.67 -11.16
C VAL A 56 1.51 8.46 -12.06
N ASP A 57 2.13 9.53 -12.51
CA ASP A 57 3.24 9.52 -13.45
C ASP A 57 4.62 9.67 -12.79
N LYS A 58 4.67 10.18 -11.56
CA LYS A 58 5.92 10.37 -10.83
C LYS A 58 6.36 9.08 -10.14
N ILE A 59 7.42 8.48 -10.66
CA ILE A 59 7.97 7.21 -10.17
C ILE A 59 8.32 7.25 -8.67
N PRO A 60 8.94 8.32 -8.11
CA PRO A 60 9.17 8.42 -6.67
C PRO A 60 7.88 8.33 -5.85
N ASN A 61 6.79 8.95 -6.30
CA ASN A 61 5.49 8.89 -5.62
C ASN A 61 4.94 7.45 -5.63
N LEU A 62 5.10 6.72 -6.74
CA LEU A 62 4.71 5.31 -6.82
C LEU A 62 5.51 4.43 -5.85
N GLY A 63 6.81 4.67 -5.69
CA GLY A 63 7.64 3.97 -4.71
C GLY A 63 7.15 4.19 -3.27
N GLY A 64 6.88 5.45 -2.90
CA GLY A 64 6.30 5.79 -1.60
C GLY A 64 4.92 5.20 -1.37
N LEU A 65 4.05 5.22 -2.39
CA LEU A 65 2.72 4.60 -2.35
C LEU A 65 2.81 3.09 -2.18
N SER A 66 3.72 2.43 -2.89
CA SER A 66 3.97 0.98 -2.75
C SER A 66 4.33 0.63 -1.30
N ARG A 67 5.24 1.39 -0.69
CA ARG A 67 5.61 1.20 0.71
C ARG A 67 4.44 1.42 1.67
N THR A 68 3.66 2.47 1.45
CA THR A 68 2.47 2.76 2.26
C THR A 68 1.42 1.66 2.11
N ALA A 69 1.13 1.24 0.89
CA ALA A 69 0.17 0.20 0.59
C ALA A 69 0.54 -1.14 1.26
N GLU A 70 1.82 -1.51 1.24
CA GLU A 70 2.32 -2.72 1.91
C GLU A 70 2.13 -2.63 3.43
N ILE A 71 2.49 -1.51 4.06
CA ILE A 71 2.36 -1.31 5.52
C ILE A 71 0.90 -1.41 5.97
N PHE A 72 -0.03 -0.82 5.21
CA PHE A 72 -1.45 -0.82 5.54
C PHE A 72 -2.21 -2.07 5.05
N GLY A 73 -1.51 -3.06 4.50
CA GLY A 73 -2.11 -4.33 4.08
C GLY A 73 -3.12 -4.16 2.94
N VAL A 74 -2.86 -3.23 2.02
CA VAL A 74 -3.65 -3.07 0.79
C VAL A 74 -3.57 -4.39 0.00
N LYS A 75 -4.70 -4.86 -0.49
CA LYS A 75 -4.80 -6.12 -1.22
C LYS A 75 -3.99 -6.12 -2.52
N ARG A 76 -4.08 -5.00 -3.26
CA ARG A 76 -3.42 -4.84 -4.57
C ARG A 76 -3.13 -3.39 -4.88
N LEU A 77 -2.00 -3.14 -5.52
CA LEU A 77 -1.62 -1.85 -6.09
C LEU A 77 -1.66 -1.94 -7.63
N LEU A 78 -2.48 -1.10 -8.27
CA LEU A 78 -2.54 -0.98 -9.73
C LEU A 78 -1.62 0.14 -10.19
N ILE A 79 -0.74 -0.15 -11.15
CA ILE A 79 0.19 0.82 -11.75
C ILE A 79 0.10 0.85 -13.27
N GLY A 80 0.47 1.97 -13.89
CA GLY A 80 0.38 2.16 -15.35
C GLY A 80 1.40 1.36 -16.14
N SER A 81 2.56 1.02 -15.56
CA SER A 81 3.62 0.27 -16.24
C SER A 81 4.52 -0.47 -15.26
N ASN A 82 4.79 -1.75 -15.53
CA ASN A 82 5.75 -2.56 -14.76
C ASN A 82 7.20 -2.07 -14.89
N ARG A 83 7.50 -1.24 -15.90
CA ARG A 83 8.83 -0.64 -16.05
C ARG A 83 9.23 0.23 -14.86
N TYR A 84 8.25 0.79 -14.14
CA TYR A 84 8.51 1.61 -12.95
C TYR A 84 9.17 0.82 -11.83
N LEU A 85 8.89 -0.48 -11.71
CA LEU A 85 9.47 -1.36 -10.68
C LEU A 85 10.98 -1.55 -10.84
N ALA A 86 11.51 -1.36 -12.05
CA ALA A 86 12.95 -1.44 -12.32
C ALA A 86 13.69 -0.13 -12.02
N ASP A 87 12.97 1.00 -11.91
CA ASP A 87 13.55 2.32 -11.74
C ASP A 87 14.24 2.47 -10.36
N PRO A 88 15.46 3.03 -10.32
CA PRO A 88 16.17 3.26 -9.05
C PRO A 88 15.41 4.14 -8.05
N SER A 89 14.67 5.15 -8.54
CA SER A 89 13.88 6.03 -7.69
C SER A 89 12.71 5.30 -7.04
N PHE A 90 12.08 4.37 -7.76
CA PHE A 90 11.05 3.50 -7.21
C PHE A 90 11.65 2.62 -6.09
N LYS A 91 12.72 1.88 -6.41
CA LYS A 91 13.37 0.94 -5.48
C LYS A 91 13.87 1.61 -4.20
N SER A 92 14.40 2.83 -4.32
CA SER A 92 14.86 3.62 -3.18
C SER A 92 13.75 3.92 -2.17
N LEU A 93 12.51 4.16 -2.63
CA LEU A 93 11.38 4.56 -1.80
C LEU A 93 10.45 3.40 -1.45
N SER A 94 10.34 2.38 -2.30
CA SER A 94 9.53 1.19 -2.03
C SER A 94 10.12 0.33 -0.90
N VAL A 95 11.44 0.41 -0.69
CA VAL A 95 12.15 -0.39 0.34
C VAL A 95 11.75 -1.86 0.28
N THR A 96 11.80 -2.43 -0.92
CA THR A 96 11.45 -3.83 -1.23
C THR A 96 9.97 -4.21 -1.06
N SER A 97 9.05 -3.25 -0.84
CA SER A 97 7.60 -3.53 -0.70
C SER A 97 7.02 -4.23 -1.92
N GLU A 98 7.61 -4.05 -3.11
CA GLU A 98 7.22 -4.73 -4.35
C GLU A 98 7.35 -6.26 -4.29
N LYS A 99 8.10 -6.79 -3.32
CA LYS A 99 8.21 -8.25 -3.11
C LYS A 99 7.05 -8.84 -2.31
N TRP A 100 6.32 -7.99 -1.60
CA TRP A 100 5.29 -8.39 -0.62
C TRP A 100 3.88 -7.95 -0.99
N LEU A 101 3.78 -6.90 -1.82
CA LEU A 101 2.54 -6.32 -2.29
C LEU A 101 2.19 -6.93 -3.65
N ASP A 102 0.93 -7.33 -3.84
CA ASP A 102 0.42 -7.69 -5.16
C ASP A 102 0.34 -6.43 -6.02
N ILE A 103 1.22 -6.34 -7.03
CA ILE A 103 1.28 -5.21 -7.96
C ILE A 103 0.86 -5.68 -9.34
N GLU A 104 -0.18 -5.04 -9.88
CA GLU A 104 -0.74 -5.36 -11.19
C GLU A 104 -0.61 -4.17 -12.14
N GLN A 105 -0.21 -4.45 -13.37
CA GLN A 105 -0.17 -3.44 -14.43
C GLN A 105 -1.53 -3.31 -15.10
N VAL A 106 -2.07 -2.08 -15.10
CA VAL A 106 -3.24 -1.69 -15.89
C VAL A 106 -2.85 -0.49 -16.75
N ILE A 107 -2.81 -0.67 -18.07
CA ILE A 107 -2.49 0.46 -18.95
C ILE A 107 -3.61 1.51 -18.94
N PRO A 108 -3.30 2.82 -18.95
CA PRO A 108 -4.29 3.89 -18.76
C PRO A 108 -5.53 3.78 -19.65
N ILE A 109 -5.36 3.41 -20.92
CA ILE A 109 -6.47 3.27 -21.87
C ILE A 109 -7.46 2.16 -21.49
N LYS A 110 -7.05 1.18 -20.70
CA LYS A 110 -7.89 0.08 -20.21
C LYS A 110 -8.44 0.32 -18.81
N LEU A 111 -8.08 1.43 -18.18
CA LEU A 111 -8.46 1.69 -16.79
C LEU A 111 -9.98 1.70 -16.60
N ALA A 112 -10.72 2.37 -17.48
CA ALA A 112 -12.18 2.46 -17.37
C ALA A 112 -12.86 1.07 -17.45
N SER A 113 -12.45 0.22 -18.40
CA SER A 113 -12.98 -1.15 -18.49
C SER A 113 -12.62 -1.99 -17.27
N TYR A 114 -11.38 -1.89 -16.78
CA TYR A 114 -10.94 -2.59 -15.58
C TYR A 114 -11.74 -2.17 -14.33
N LEU A 115 -11.98 -0.87 -14.14
CA LEU A 115 -12.80 -0.39 -13.03
C LEU A 115 -14.26 -0.85 -13.12
N ASN A 116 -14.80 -0.98 -14.34
CA ASN A 116 -16.14 -1.55 -14.53
C ASN A 116 -16.19 -3.04 -14.16
N GLU A 117 -15.19 -3.82 -14.50
CA GLU A 117 -15.07 -5.22 -14.06
C GLU A 117 -15.03 -5.31 -12.53
N MET A 118 -14.21 -4.47 -11.87
CA MET A 118 -14.15 -4.39 -10.41
C MET A 118 -15.52 -4.03 -9.78
N ARG A 119 -16.30 -3.13 -10.40
CA ARG A 119 -17.67 -2.85 -9.96
C ARG A 119 -18.58 -4.07 -10.02
N GLN A 120 -18.48 -4.85 -11.09
CA GLN A 120 -19.25 -6.10 -11.23
C GLN A 120 -18.84 -7.13 -10.16
N GLU A 121 -17.59 -7.11 -9.70
CA GLU A 121 -17.11 -7.92 -8.58
C GLU A 121 -17.51 -7.38 -7.19
N GLY A 122 -18.27 -6.29 -7.16
CA GLY A 122 -18.80 -5.68 -5.93
C GLY A 122 -17.89 -4.65 -5.27
N TYR A 123 -16.87 -4.13 -5.97
CA TYR A 123 -16.06 -3.03 -5.47
C TYR A 123 -16.72 -1.67 -5.67
N THR A 124 -16.64 -0.83 -4.66
CA THR A 124 -16.99 0.60 -4.76
C THR A 124 -15.78 1.37 -5.26
N ILE A 125 -15.93 2.09 -6.36
CA ILE A 125 -14.85 2.92 -6.92
C ILE A 125 -14.92 4.31 -6.29
N VAL A 126 -13.82 4.73 -5.69
CA VAL A 126 -13.71 6.02 -4.98
C VAL A 126 -12.57 6.82 -5.60
N GLY A 127 -12.89 7.93 -6.24
CA GLY A 127 -11.89 8.88 -6.73
C GLY A 127 -11.32 9.69 -5.57
N VAL A 128 -9.99 9.76 -5.48
CA VAL A 128 -9.28 10.59 -4.50
C VAL A 128 -8.78 11.83 -5.21
N GLU A 129 -9.57 12.90 -5.12
CA GLU A 129 -9.32 14.15 -5.82
C GLU A 129 -9.95 15.33 -5.07
N GLN A 130 -9.41 16.52 -5.27
CA GLN A 130 -9.95 17.75 -4.70
C GLN A 130 -10.84 18.47 -5.73
N THR A 131 -12.15 18.30 -5.60
CA THR A 131 -13.16 18.93 -6.47
C THR A 131 -14.18 19.70 -5.64
N ALA A 132 -15.00 20.54 -6.30
CA ALA A 132 -16.05 21.32 -5.63
C ALA A 132 -17.07 20.46 -4.86
N ASN A 133 -17.29 19.22 -5.30
CA ASN A 133 -18.25 18.28 -4.70
C ASN A 133 -17.60 17.20 -3.85
N SER A 134 -16.29 17.32 -3.57
CA SER A 134 -15.55 16.35 -2.74
C SER A 134 -16.03 16.39 -1.30
N LYS A 135 -16.09 15.22 -0.66
CA LYS A 135 -16.27 15.09 0.78
C LYS A 135 -14.92 14.95 1.47
N MET A 136 -14.82 15.49 2.68
CA MET A 136 -13.63 15.30 3.49
C MET A 136 -13.47 13.80 3.81
N ILE A 137 -12.23 13.30 3.77
CA ILE A 137 -11.94 11.87 3.99
C ILE A 137 -12.47 11.35 5.34
N GLY A 138 -12.47 12.19 6.38
CA GLY A 138 -12.99 11.85 7.71
C GLY A 138 -14.52 11.70 7.76
N GLU A 139 -15.24 12.24 6.77
CA GLU A 139 -16.70 12.18 6.66
C GLU A 139 -17.15 11.10 5.67
N PHE A 140 -16.21 10.55 4.91
CA PHE A 140 -16.52 9.54 3.90
C PHE A 140 -16.57 8.14 4.53
N LYS A 141 -17.66 7.40 4.29
CA LYS A 141 -17.79 6.00 4.71
C LYS A 141 -17.36 5.08 3.58
N PHE A 142 -16.23 4.43 3.78
CA PHE A 142 -15.72 3.45 2.82
C PHE A 142 -16.51 2.14 2.89
N ALA A 143 -16.80 1.56 1.73
CA ALA A 143 -17.29 0.19 1.65
C ALA A 143 -16.17 -0.80 2.00
N HIS A 144 -16.53 -2.00 2.43
CA HIS A 144 -15.56 -3.05 2.76
C HIS A 144 -14.67 -3.39 1.56
N LYS A 145 -15.27 -3.51 0.36
CA LYS A 145 -14.58 -3.65 -0.91
C LYS A 145 -14.49 -2.29 -1.59
N SER A 146 -13.32 -1.69 -1.63
CA SER A 146 -13.12 -0.37 -2.23
C SER A 146 -11.90 -0.33 -3.14
N VAL A 147 -12.02 0.39 -4.25
CA VAL A 147 -10.88 0.79 -5.08
C VAL A 147 -10.69 2.29 -4.93
N LEU A 148 -9.54 2.70 -4.40
CA LEU A 148 -9.16 4.12 -4.33
C LEU A 148 -8.40 4.50 -5.60
N VAL A 149 -8.99 5.34 -6.43
CA VAL A 149 -8.36 5.83 -7.65
C VAL A 149 -7.70 7.17 -7.38
N LEU A 150 -6.37 7.20 -7.50
CA LEU A 150 -5.59 8.43 -7.36
C LEU A 150 -5.54 9.14 -8.70
N GLY A 151 -5.87 10.43 -8.72
CA GLY A 151 -5.76 11.29 -9.88
C GLY A 151 -4.30 11.60 -10.24
N ASN A 152 -4.09 12.01 -11.49
CA ASN A 152 -2.84 12.63 -11.91
C ASN A 152 -2.67 13.98 -11.21
N GLU A 153 -1.46 14.35 -10.80
CA GLU A 153 -1.20 15.59 -10.05
C GLU A 153 -1.54 16.87 -10.84
N LYS A 154 -1.60 16.79 -12.17
CA LYS A 154 -1.87 17.93 -13.05
C LYS A 154 -3.28 17.93 -13.64
N THR A 155 -3.74 16.76 -14.08
CA THR A 155 -5.01 16.61 -14.83
C THR A 155 -6.13 15.98 -14.02
N GLY A 156 -5.81 15.46 -12.83
CA GLY A 156 -6.81 14.79 -11.99
C GLY A 156 -7.25 13.43 -12.55
N ILE A 157 -8.51 13.08 -12.27
CA ILE A 157 -9.19 11.89 -12.79
C ILE A 157 -10.11 12.34 -13.93
N GLU A 158 -9.87 11.82 -15.13
CA GLU A 158 -10.79 12.10 -16.24
C GLU A 158 -12.17 11.46 -15.97
N LEU A 159 -13.23 12.24 -16.16
CA LEU A 159 -14.63 11.87 -15.83
C LEU A 159 -15.09 10.54 -16.47
N ASN A 160 -14.45 10.11 -17.55
CA ASN A 160 -14.77 8.85 -18.23
C ASN A 160 -14.41 7.60 -17.43
N CYS A 161 -13.66 7.73 -16.33
CA CYS A 161 -13.28 6.60 -15.48
C CYS A 161 -14.27 6.34 -14.33
N CYS A 162 -15.13 7.29 -13.98
CA CYS A 162 -15.95 7.26 -12.76
C CYS A 162 -17.48 7.28 -12.97
N SER A 163 -17.96 7.27 -14.21
CA SER A 163 -19.40 7.25 -14.54
C SER A 163 -20.02 5.86 -14.47
#